data_c32654c78b723cc171c0806252816770
#
_entry.id   c32654c78b723cc171c0806252816770
#
_cell.length_a   1.000
_cell.length_b   1.000
_cell.length_c   1.000
_cell.angle_alpha   90.00
_cell.angle_beta   90.00
_cell.angle_gamma   90.00
#
_symmetry.space_group_name_H-M   'P 1'
#
loop_
_entity.id
_entity.type
_entity.pdbx_description
1 polymer ?
#
loop_
_entity_poly.entity_id
_entity_poly.type
_entity_poly.pdbx_seq_one_letter_code
_entity_poly.pdbx_strand_id
1 'polypeptide(L)'
;FDDVLLVPKRSDIESRKEIDTSSTMGNTTLALPVLSSPMDTVTETRMTTAMDSAGGMGIVHRYNTTKEQCSLVRDAVKSGAKNVGAAVGVTGDYVERALALHGSGAKNICIDVAHGHHSNVETAIKKLKDVFAESATIIAGNVATPEGYYDLSSWGADAVRVGIGGGSICFTRIQTGHGVPTLWSVLGCAMERDVIQRGIREDTDGVTPAAIIADGGIKTAGDI
;
A
#
# COMPACT_ATOMS: atom_id res chain seq x y z
N PHE A 1 -1.47 17.52 -7.49
CA PHE A 1 -2.69 18.23 -6.97
C PHE A 1 -2.60 19.71 -7.33
N ASP A 2 -2.70 20.01 -8.63
CA ASP A 2 -2.34 21.32 -9.18
C ASP A 2 -3.23 22.48 -8.66
N ASP A 3 -4.46 22.18 -8.23
CA ASP A 3 -5.44 23.18 -7.79
C ASP A 3 -5.68 23.21 -6.26
N VAL A 4 -4.87 22.50 -5.48
CA VAL A 4 -5.03 22.40 -4.02
C VAL A 4 -3.72 22.65 -3.31
N LEU A 5 -3.76 23.51 -2.30
CA LEU A 5 -2.60 23.85 -1.47
C LEU A 5 -2.93 23.63 0.01
N LEU A 6 -1.92 23.31 0.81
CA LEU A 6 -2.04 23.25 2.26
C LEU A 6 -2.07 24.68 2.83
N VAL A 7 -3.02 24.93 3.73
CA VAL A 7 -3.07 26.19 4.47
C VAL A 7 -2.04 26.14 5.60
N PRO A 8 -1.04 27.02 5.64
CA PRO A 8 -0.05 27.08 6.70
C PRO A 8 -0.72 27.29 8.06
N LYS A 9 -0.26 26.56 9.07
CA LYS A 9 -0.69 26.73 10.46
C LYS A 9 0.45 27.28 11.30
N ARG A 10 0.11 27.82 12.49
CA ARG A 10 1.12 28.21 13.47
C ARG A 10 2.00 27.01 13.82
N SER A 11 3.31 27.21 13.83
CA SER A 11 4.30 26.17 14.17
C SER A 11 5.28 26.73 15.20
N ASP A 12 5.81 25.85 16.03
CA ASP A 12 6.88 26.06 17.00
C ASP A 12 8.16 25.28 16.63
N ILE A 13 8.18 24.70 15.42
CA ILE A 13 9.33 23.95 14.88
C ILE A 13 10.43 24.96 14.50
N GLU A 14 11.60 24.83 15.14
CA GLU A 14 12.74 25.71 14.93
C GLU A 14 13.61 25.26 13.74
N SER A 15 13.70 23.95 13.49
CA SER A 15 14.53 23.39 12.44
C SER A 15 13.85 22.26 11.68
N ARG A 16 14.02 22.24 10.36
CA ARG A 16 13.58 21.09 9.51
C ARG A 16 14.19 19.75 9.93
N LYS A 17 15.32 19.77 10.64
CA LYS A 17 15.99 18.55 11.14
C LYS A 17 15.23 17.86 12.29
N GLU A 18 14.30 18.57 12.93
CA GLU A 18 13.44 18.04 14.00
C GLU A 18 12.25 17.24 13.46
N ILE A 19 11.98 17.33 12.15
CA ILE A 19 10.84 16.67 11.51
C ILE A 19 11.15 15.19 11.31
N ASP A 20 10.37 14.34 11.94
CA ASP A 20 10.32 12.90 11.64
C ASP A 20 9.28 12.65 10.55
N THR A 21 9.73 12.16 9.39
CA THR A 21 8.88 11.80 8.25
C THR A 21 8.61 10.31 8.19
N SER A 22 9.08 9.52 9.16
CA SER A 22 8.86 8.08 9.16
C SER A 22 7.38 7.72 9.25
N SER A 23 7.01 6.58 8.70
CA SER A 23 5.66 6.04 8.76
C SER A 23 5.68 4.53 8.97
N THR A 24 4.68 4.01 9.68
CA THR A 24 4.56 2.59 10.00
C THR A 24 3.28 2.02 9.39
N MET A 25 3.40 0.83 8.81
CA MET A 25 2.29 0.02 8.33
C MET A 25 2.50 -1.44 8.77
N GLY A 26 1.58 -1.98 9.55
CA GLY A 26 1.79 -3.28 10.20
C GLY A 26 3.13 -3.32 10.93
N ASN A 27 3.98 -4.28 10.60
CA ASN A 27 5.30 -4.47 11.20
C ASN A 27 6.45 -3.77 10.43
N THR A 28 6.12 -2.94 9.45
CA THR A 28 7.11 -2.26 8.61
C THR A 28 7.12 -0.77 8.88
N THR A 29 8.29 -0.24 9.30
CA THR A 29 8.53 1.20 9.44
C THR A 29 9.46 1.66 8.32
N LEU A 30 9.08 2.73 7.63
CA LEU A 30 9.83 3.36 6.57
C LEU A 30 10.32 4.74 7.01
N ALA A 31 11.60 5.01 6.89
CA ALA A 31 12.17 6.33 7.16
C ALA A 31 11.76 7.36 6.08
N LEU A 32 11.59 6.91 4.85
CA LEU A 32 10.98 7.64 3.75
C LEU A 32 9.66 6.95 3.39
N PRO A 33 8.48 7.56 3.63
CA PRO A 33 7.18 6.92 3.43
C PRO A 33 6.77 6.90 1.94
N VAL A 34 7.66 6.40 1.10
CA VAL A 34 7.45 6.29 -0.35
C VAL A 34 7.62 4.84 -0.78
N LEU A 35 6.66 4.37 -1.58
CA LEU A 35 6.67 3.03 -2.14
C LEU A 35 6.71 3.09 -3.67
N SER A 36 7.52 2.23 -4.31
CA SER A 36 7.42 2.07 -5.77
C SER A 36 6.35 1.04 -6.13
N SER A 37 5.52 1.41 -7.12
CA SER A 37 4.34 0.66 -7.54
C SER A 37 4.69 -0.71 -8.13
N PRO A 38 3.82 -1.73 -7.96
CA PRO A 38 4.02 -3.08 -8.48
C PRO A 38 3.73 -3.18 -9.99
N MET A 39 4.50 -2.46 -10.78
CA MET A 39 4.41 -2.42 -12.24
C MET A 39 5.66 -3.05 -12.86
N ASP A 40 5.51 -3.80 -13.93
CA ASP A 40 6.60 -4.51 -14.62
C ASP A 40 7.67 -3.57 -15.17
N THR A 41 7.28 -2.34 -15.54
CA THR A 41 8.20 -1.29 -16.01
C THR A 41 8.81 -0.44 -14.90
N VAL A 42 8.44 -0.68 -13.63
CA VAL A 42 8.83 0.17 -12.49
C VAL A 42 9.62 -0.61 -11.45
N THR A 43 9.04 -1.67 -10.88
CA THR A 43 9.60 -2.29 -9.68
C THR A 43 10.02 -3.73 -9.89
N GLU A 44 11.30 -3.88 -10.10
CA GLU A 44 12.07 -5.13 -10.03
C GLU A 44 13.22 -4.98 -9.02
N THR A 45 14.19 -5.90 -9.01
CA THR A 45 15.33 -5.94 -8.07
C THR A 45 16.03 -4.59 -7.90
N ARG A 46 16.37 -3.91 -9.00
CA ARG A 46 17.11 -2.63 -8.95
C ARG A 46 16.32 -1.53 -8.24
N MET A 47 15.05 -1.35 -8.61
CA MET A 47 14.19 -0.34 -7.98
C MET A 47 13.93 -0.69 -6.51
N THR A 48 13.65 -1.97 -6.21
CA THR A 48 13.44 -2.42 -4.82
C THR A 48 14.65 -2.11 -3.94
N THR A 49 15.86 -2.42 -4.42
CA THR A 49 17.09 -2.13 -3.69
C THR A 49 17.33 -0.63 -3.51
N ALA A 50 17.07 0.17 -4.56
CA ALA A 50 17.24 1.62 -4.50
C ALA A 50 16.25 2.27 -3.53
N MET A 51 14.98 1.84 -3.54
CA MET A 51 13.95 2.33 -2.63
C MET A 51 14.28 2.02 -1.18
N ASP A 52 14.68 0.79 -0.86
CA ASP A 52 15.11 0.41 0.50
C ASP A 52 16.32 1.22 0.95
N SER A 53 17.31 1.41 0.09
CA SER A 53 18.51 2.23 0.38
C SER A 53 18.17 3.69 0.67
N ALA A 54 17.08 4.21 0.09
CA ALA A 54 16.56 5.55 0.34
C ALA A 54 15.65 5.63 1.59
N GLY A 55 15.38 4.50 2.25
CA GLY A 55 14.49 4.42 3.41
C GLY A 55 13.02 4.14 3.08
N GLY A 56 12.71 3.92 1.81
CA GLY A 56 11.38 3.54 1.31
C GLY A 56 11.23 2.04 1.11
N MET A 57 10.31 1.63 0.23
CA MET A 57 10.08 0.21 -0.09
C MET A 57 9.69 0.01 -1.56
N GLY A 58 10.21 -1.03 -2.19
CA GLY A 58 9.74 -1.49 -3.50
C GLY A 58 8.77 -2.67 -3.37
N ILE A 59 7.68 -2.64 -4.15
CA ILE A 59 6.74 -3.76 -4.25
C ILE A 59 6.96 -4.43 -5.62
N VAL A 60 7.58 -5.61 -5.62
CA VAL A 60 7.87 -6.37 -6.85
C VAL A 60 6.57 -6.80 -7.52
N HIS A 61 6.45 -6.53 -8.82
CA HIS A 61 5.25 -6.80 -9.60
C HIS A 61 4.96 -8.30 -9.77
N ARG A 62 3.69 -8.65 -10.12
CA ARG A 62 3.21 -10.02 -10.30
C ARG A 62 3.00 -10.47 -11.77
N TYR A 63 3.44 -9.65 -12.74
CA TYR A 63 3.28 -9.91 -14.18
C TYR A 63 4.38 -10.84 -14.73
N ASN A 64 4.65 -11.92 -13.99
CA ASN A 64 5.67 -12.93 -14.26
C ASN A 64 5.28 -14.24 -13.57
N THR A 65 6.07 -15.28 -13.75
CA THR A 65 5.89 -16.54 -13.02
C THR A 65 6.28 -16.37 -11.55
N THR A 66 5.72 -17.22 -10.67
CA THR A 66 6.09 -17.24 -9.25
C THR A 66 7.60 -17.43 -9.05
N LYS A 67 8.22 -18.28 -9.88
CA LYS A 67 9.67 -18.53 -9.83
C LYS A 67 10.49 -17.27 -10.15
N GLU A 68 10.12 -16.54 -11.18
CA GLU A 68 10.78 -15.29 -11.59
C GLU A 68 10.59 -14.22 -10.53
N GLN A 69 9.39 -14.03 -10.00
CA GLN A 69 9.11 -13.06 -8.95
C GLN A 69 9.91 -13.38 -7.68
N CYS A 70 9.97 -14.65 -7.27
CA CYS A 70 10.81 -15.08 -6.16
C CYS A 70 12.31 -14.82 -6.40
N SER A 71 12.78 -14.92 -7.64
CA SER A 71 14.17 -14.55 -7.97
C SER A 71 14.42 -13.07 -7.78
N LEU A 72 13.52 -12.20 -8.29
CA LEU A 72 13.62 -10.75 -8.12
C LEU A 72 13.66 -10.35 -6.65
N VAL A 73 12.81 -10.95 -5.80
CA VAL A 73 12.79 -10.73 -4.35
C VAL A 73 14.12 -11.19 -3.71
N ARG A 74 14.57 -12.42 -3.98
CA ARG A 74 15.84 -12.93 -3.42
C ARG A 74 17.03 -12.08 -3.81
N ASP A 75 17.09 -11.62 -5.05
CA ASP A 75 18.20 -10.82 -5.54
C ASP A 75 18.20 -9.43 -4.91
N ALA A 76 17.03 -8.83 -4.62
CA ALA A 76 16.92 -7.59 -3.84
C ALA A 76 17.43 -7.80 -2.40
N VAL A 77 17.00 -8.87 -1.74
CA VAL A 77 17.44 -9.22 -0.38
C VAL A 77 18.96 -9.48 -0.33
N LYS A 78 19.50 -10.23 -1.29
CA LYS A 78 20.96 -10.46 -1.41
C LYS A 78 21.73 -9.16 -1.64
N SER A 79 21.11 -8.18 -2.29
CA SER A 79 21.70 -6.84 -2.50
C SER A 79 21.58 -5.94 -1.26
N GLY A 80 21.06 -6.46 -0.14
CA GLY A 80 20.99 -5.78 1.15
C GLY A 80 19.64 -5.14 1.47
N ALA A 81 18.63 -5.24 0.59
CA ALA A 81 17.29 -4.70 0.86
C ALA A 81 16.62 -5.43 2.03
N LYS A 82 16.10 -4.66 3.00
CA LYS A 82 15.45 -5.15 4.22
C LYS A 82 13.93 -5.08 4.13
N ASN A 83 13.40 -3.99 3.56
CA ASN A 83 11.99 -3.76 3.35
C ASN A 83 11.62 -4.10 1.90
N VAL A 84 11.22 -5.34 1.67
CA VAL A 84 10.83 -5.82 0.34
C VAL A 84 9.37 -6.20 0.35
N GLY A 85 8.61 -5.60 -0.56
CA GLY A 85 7.23 -5.95 -0.87
C GLY A 85 7.12 -6.79 -2.12
N ALA A 86 6.07 -7.61 -2.22
CA ALA A 86 5.74 -8.35 -3.43
C ALA A 86 4.23 -8.44 -3.64
N ALA A 87 3.80 -8.25 -4.88
CA ALA A 87 2.39 -8.25 -5.26
C ALA A 87 1.86 -9.66 -5.54
N VAL A 88 0.60 -9.90 -5.16
CA VAL A 88 -0.18 -11.09 -5.51
C VAL A 88 -1.57 -10.69 -6.01
N GLY A 89 -2.25 -11.60 -6.70
CA GLY A 89 -3.66 -11.46 -7.06
C GLY A 89 -4.60 -11.98 -5.97
N VAL A 90 -5.85 -12.28 -6.37
CA VAL A 90 -6.90 -12.84 -5.49
C VAL A 90 -7.51 -14.13 -6.04
N THR A 91 -6.95 -14.66 -7.11
CA THR A 91 -7.44 -15.89 -7.79
C THR A 91 -6.27 -16.84 -8.05
N GLY A 92 -6.59 -18.10 -8.32
CA GLY A 92 -5.58 -19.13 -8.58
C GLY A 92 -4.73 -19.43 -7.35
N ASP A 93 -3.42 -19.54 -7.57
CA ASP A 93 -2.40 -19.95 -6.61
C ASP A 93 -1.84 -18.80 -5.74
N TYR A 94 -2.61 -17.74 -5.50
CA TYR A 94 -2.11 -16.53 -4.84
C TYR A 94 -1.58 -16.80 -3.41
N VAL A 95 -2.12 -17.78 -2.70
CA VAL A 95 -1.65 -18.15 -1.34
C VAL A 95 -0.29 -18.84 -1.42
N GLU A 96 -0.16 -19.84 -2.29
CA GLU A 96 1.09 -20.55 -2.53
C GLU A 96 2.18 -19.60 -3.04
N ARG A 97 1.79 -18.67 -3.91
CA ARG A 97 2.66 -17.59 -4.40
C ARG A 97 3.12 -16.69 -3.27
N ALA A 98 2.21 -16.24 -2.40
CA ALA A 98 2.53 -15.40 -1.25
C ALA A 98 3.50 -16.11 -0.29
N LEU A 99 3.27 -17.39 -0.01
CA LEU A 99 4.17 -18.23 0.80
C LEU A 99 5.57 -18.32 0.18
N ALA A 100 5.66 -18.56 -1.13
CA ALA A 100 6.94 -18.64 -1.83
C ALA A 100 7.70 -17.30 -1.83
N LEU A 101 6.98 -16.18 -1.98
CA LEU A 101 7.54 -14.83 -1.92
C LEU A 101 8.05 -14.48 -0.51
N HIS A 102 7.26 -14.81 0.53
CA HIS A 102 7.67 -14.63 1.91
C HIS A 102 8.91 -15.48 2.23
N GLY A 103 8.92 -16.75 1.82
CA GLY A 103 10.11 -17.63 1.94
C GLY A 103 11.33 -17.14 1.14
N SER A 104 11.12 -16.27 0.16
CA SER A 104 12.18 -15.60 -0.61
C SER A 104 12.68 -14.31 0.05
N GLY A 105 12.00 -13.82 1.11
CA GLY A 105 12.38 -12.66 1.91
C GLY A 105 11.47 -11.44 1.77
N ALA A 106 10.34 -11.52 1.04
CA ALA A 106 9.33 -10.47 1.04
C ALA A 106 8.59 -10.46 2.39
N LYS A 107 8.68 -9.37 3.13
CA LYS A 107 7.98 -9.18 4.41
C LYS A 107 6.64 -8.47 4.26
N ASN A 108 6.37 -7.91 3.11
CA ASN A 108 5.16 -7.16 2.79
C ASN A 108 4.49 -7.82 1.59
N ILE A 109 3.28 -8.34 1.78
CA ILE A 109 2.50 -8.97 0.71
C ILE A 109 1.40 -8.01 0.28
N CYS A 110 1.41 -7.60 -0.99
CA CYS A 110 0.47 -6.64 -1.54
C CYS A 110 -0.58 -7.35 -2.41
N ILE A 111 -1.82 -7.36 -1.96
CA ILE A 111 -2.97 -7.73 -2.80
C ILE A 111 -3.21 -6.58 -3.78
N ASP A 112 -2.87 -6.80 -5.05
CA ASP A 112 -2.89 -5.76 -6.08
C ASP A 112 -3.94 -6.07 -7.13
N VAL A 113 -5.09 -5.38 -7.04
CA VAL A 113 -6.21 -5.49 -7.98
C VAL A 113 -6.78 -4.10 -8.32
N ALA A 114 -7.41 -3.99 -9.49
CA ALA A 114 -7.99 -2.73 -9.96
C ALA A 114 -9.14 -2.24 -9.08
N HIS A 115 -9.90 -3.16 -8.45
CA HIS A 115 -11.01 -2.88 -7.55
C HIS A 115 -10.88 -3.71 -6.28
N GLY A 116 -10.38 -3.07 -5.22
CA GLY A 116 -10.10 -3.70 -3.93
C GLY A 116 -11.34 -3.96 -3.08
N HIS A 117 -12.40 -3.19 -3.26
CA HIS A 117 -13.65 -3.37 -2.50
C HIS A 117 -14.50 -4.50 -3.12
N HIS A 118 -14.04 -5.75 -2.97
CA HIS A 118 -14.60 -6.93 -3.60
C HIS A 118 -14.47 -8.15 -2.69
N SER A 119 -15.46 -9.06 -2.70
CA SER A 119 -15.52 -10.26 -1.85
C SER A 119 -14.30 -11.20 -2.01
N ASN A 120 -13.70 -11.28 -3.20
CA ASN A 120 -12.45 -12.03 -3.39
C ASN A 120 -11.28 -11.41 -2.63
N VAL A 121 -11.26 -10.09 -2.49
CA VAL A 121 -10.23 -9.38 -1.72
C VAL A 121 -10.43 -9.62 -0.22
N GLU A 122 -11.68 -9.58 0.28
CA GLU A 122 -12.01 -10.00 1.64
C GLU A 122 -11.47 -11.39 1.94
N THR A 123 -11.81 -12.36 1.08
CA THR A 123 -11.35 -13.76 1.21
C THR A 123 -9.82 -13.84 1.21
N ALA A 124 -9.17 -13.06 0.34
CA ALA A 124 -7.71 -13.07 0.22
C ALA A 124 -7.03 -12.46 1.46
N ILE A 125 -7.52 -11.33 1.96
CA ILE A 125 -6.99 -10.70 3.18
C ILE A 125 -7.09 -11.68 4.35
N LYS A 126 -8.28 -12.23 4.62
CA LYS A 126 -8.51 -13.16 5.73
C LYS A 126 -7.59 -14.39 5.64
N LYS A 127 -7.49 -15.02 4.46
CA LYS A 127 -6.61 -16.16 4.25
C LYS A 127 -5.13 -15.83 4.46
N LEU A 128 -4.66 -14.69 3.96
CA LEU A 128 -3.26 -14.30 4.12
C LEU A 128 -2.95 -13.92 5.57
N LYS A 129 -3.88 -13.28 6.29
CA LYS A 129 -3.74 -13.03 7.74
C LYS A 129 -3.70 -14.32 8.53
N ASP A 130 -4.54 -15.32 8.20
CA ASP A 130 -4.49 -16.64 8.84
C ASP A 130 -3.16 -17.35 8.60
N VAL A 131 -2.60 -17.24 7.39
CA VAL A 131 -1.35 -17.91 7.01
C VAL A 131 -0.13 -17.24 7.62
N PHE A 132 -0.10 -15.90 7.63
CA PHE A 132 1.10 -15.16 8.03
C PHE A 132 1.03 -14.62 9.45
N ALA A 133 -0.17 -14.43 10.01
CA ALA A 133 -0.36 -13.73 11.28
C ALA A 133 0.48 -12.43 11.32
N GLU A 134 1.41 -12.33 12.25
CA GLU A 134 2.29 -11.15 12.39
C GLU A 134 3.62 -11.29 11.60
N SER A 135 3.83 -12.38 10.85
CA SER A 135 5.11 -12.59 10.13
C SER A 135 5.23 -11.79 8.84
N ALA A 136 4.10 -11.29 8.31
CA ALA A 136 4.08 -10.41 7.14
C ALA A 136 3.05 -9.30 7.30
N THR A 137 3.36 -8.12 6.75
CA THR A 137 2.42 -7.00 6.59
C THR A 137 1.56 -7.25 5.35
N ILE A 138 0.24 -7.18 5.48
CA ILE A 138 -0.71 -7.36 4.39
C ILE A 138 -1.20 -5.98 3.91
N ILE A 139 -0.81 -5.63 2.70
CA ILE A 139 -1.26 -4.42 1.99
C ILE A 139 -2.35 -4.83 1.03
N ALA A 140 -3.45 -4.10 0.97
CA ALA A 140 -4.54 -4.42 0.05
C ALA A 140 -5.06 -3.17 -0.69
N GLY A 141 -5.54 -3.34 -1.90
CA GLY A 141 -6.12 -2.26 -2.70
C GLY A 141 -6.34 -2.65 -4.16
N ASN A 142 -6.81 -1.67 -4.96
CA ASN A 142 -7.05 -0.27 -4.59
C ASN A 142 -8.51 -0.01 -4.27
N VAL A 143 -8.74 0.92 -3.36
CA VAL A 143 -10.06 1.48 -3.06
C VAL A 143 -10.06 3.00 -3.29
N ALA A 144 -11.24 3.62 -3.34
CA ALA A 144 -11.37 5.06 -3.53
C ALA A 144 -12.38 5.71 -2.59
N THR A 145 -13.03 4.95 -1.73
CA THR A 145 -14.09 5.43 -0.84
C THR A 145 -13.84 5.09 0.62
N PRO A 146 -14.39 5.87 1.57
CA PRO A 146 -14.33 5.58 3.01
C PRO A 146 -14.84 4.17 3.36
N GLU A 147 -15.95 3.75 2.74
CA GLU A 147 -16.56 2.43 2.96
C GLU A 147 -15.58 1.32 2.55
N GLY A 148 -14.95 1.45 1.37
CA GLY A 148 -13.95 0.49 0.92
C GLY A 148 -12.73 0.44 1.85
N TYR A 149 -12.28 1.59 2.37
CA TYR A 149 -11.20 1.65 3.35
C TYR A 149 -11.60 0.96 4.67
N TYR A 150 -12.82 1.24 5.17
CA TYR A 150 -13.35 0.62 6.38
C TYR A 150 -13.38 -0.90 6.24
N ASP A 151 -13.97 -1.40 5.15
CA ASP A 151 -14.12 -2.84 4.93
C ASP A 151 -12.75 -3.55 4.85
N LEU A 152 -11.79 -3.00 4.08
CA LEU A 152 -10.46 -3.62 4.00
C LEU A 152 -9.75 -3.62 5.37
N SER A 153 -9.90 -2.55 6.17
CA SER A 153 -9.37 -2.49 7.54
C SER A 153 -10.03 -3.54 8.44
N SER A 154 -11.36 -3.66 8.38
CA SER A 154 -12.14 -4.62 9.16
C SER A 154 -11.83 -6.07 8.79
N TRP A 155 -11.46 -6.34 7.54
CA TRP A 155 -11.02 -7.66 7.09
C TRP A 155 -9.59 -8.01 7.54
N GLY A 156 -8.85 -7.04 8.09
CA GLY A 156 -7.53 -7.23 8.69
C GLY A 156 -6.35 -6.78 7.84
N ALA A 157 -6.55 -5.93 6.83
CA ALA A 157 -5.43 -5.32 6.11
C ALA A 157 -4.62 -4.40 7.05
N ASP A 158 -3.30 -4.48 7.00
CA ASP A 158 -2.40 -3.61 7.75
C ASP A 158 -2.20 -2.26 7.07
N ALA A 159 -2.35 -2.22 5.75
CA ALA A 159 -2.33 -1.00 4.96
C ALA A 159 -3.28 -1.10 3.76
N VAL A 160 -3.90 0.03 3.40
CA VAL A 160 -4.84 0.12 2.28
C VAL A 160 -4.31 1.10 1.24
N ARG A 161 -4.19 0.64 -0.01
CA ARG A 161 -3.85 1.49 -1.16
C ARG A 161 -5.10 2.20 -1.63
N VAL A 162 -5.04 3.54 -1.61
CA VAL A 162 -6.15 4.43 -1.91
C VAL A 162 -5.86 5.23 -3.18
N GLY A 163 -6.67 5.02 -4.20
CA GLY A 163 -6.61 5.73 -5.47
C GLY A 163 -7.05 4.86 -6.63
N ILE A 164 -8.06 5.31 -7.37
CA ILE A 164 -8.54 4.68 -8.61
C ILE A 164 -8.62 5.76 -9.69
N GLY A 165 -7.88 5.56 -10.78
CA GLY A 165 -7.90 6.46 -11.93
C GLY A 165 -7.03 7.71 -11.81
N GLY A 166 -6.33 7.94 -10.68
CA GLY A 166 -5.51 9.13 -10.43
C GLY A 166 -4.12 9.13 -11.10
N GLY A 167 -3.62 7.97 -11.52
CA GLY A 167 -2.32 7.86 -12.16
C GLY A 167 -2.26 8.52 -13.54
N SER A 168 -1.14 9.15 -13.88
CA SER A 168 -0.95 9.83 -15.18
C SER A 168 -1.06 8.88 -16.38
N ILE A 169 -0.69 7.62 -16.19
CA ILE A 169 -0.77 6.56 -17.23
C ILE A 169 -1.96 5.62 -17.01
N CYS A 170 -2.86 5.93 -16.07
CA CYS A 170 -3.99 5.07 -15.72
C CYS A 170 -5.09 5.15 -16.78
N PHE A 171 -5.39 4.02 -17.42
CA PHE A 171 -6.46 3.90 -18.40
C PHE A 171 -7.82 3.56 -17.79
N THR A 172 -7.93 3.27 -16.49
CA THR A 172 -9.17 2.84 -15.85
C THR A 172 -10.33 3.79 -16.13
N ARG A 173 -10.12 5.10 -15.98
CA ARG A 173 -11.15 6.12 -16.27
C ARG A 173 -11.64 6.07 -17.72
N ILE A 174 -10.72 5.87 -18.66
CA ILE A 174 -11.02 5.86 -20.10
C ILE A 174 -11.75 4.58 -20.49
N GLN A 175 -11.31 3.44 -19.94
CA GLN A 175 -11.84 2.13 -20.30
C GLN A 175 -13.17 1.80 -19.61
N THR A 176 -13.34 2.23 -18.35
CA THR A 176 -14.45 1.80 -17.51
C THR A 176 -15.36 2.94 -17.05
N GLY A 177 -14.95 4.20 -17.24
CA GLY A 177 -15.65 5.37 -16.69
C GLY A 177 -15.50 5.53 -15.17
N HIS A 178 -14.78 4.64 -14.47
CA HIS A 178 -14.60 4.69 -13.03
C HIS A 178 -13.30 5.41 -12.64
N GLY A 179 -13.40 6.21 -11.60
CA GLY A 179 -12.25 6.91 -11.00
C GLY A 179 -12.70 8.00 -10.05
N VAL A 180 -11.83 8.32 -9.12
CA VAL A 180 -12.05 9.38 -8.12
C VAL A 180 -10.77 10.20 -8.02
N PRO A 181 -10.84 11.55 -7.87
CA PRO A 181 -9.66 12.37 -7.61
C PRO A 181 -8.92 11.86 -6.38
N THR A 182 -7.62 11.58 -6.51
CA THR A 182 -6.84 10.89 -5.46
C THR A 182 -6.88 11.62 -4.13
N LEU A 183 -6.73 12.95 -4.13
CA LEU A 183 -6.76 13.73 -2.89
C LEU A 183 -8.10 13.60 -2.18
N TRP A 184 -9.23 13.62 -2.92
CA TRP A 184 -10.55 13.43 -2.33
C TRP A 184 -10.70 12.05 -1.69
N SER A 185 -10.24 11.00 -2.38
CA SER A 185 -10.24 9.64 -1.85
C SER A 185 -9.39 9.52 -0.58
N VAL A 186 -8.19 10.08 -0.60
CA VAL A 186 -7.28 10.03 0.57
C VAL A 186 -7.87 10.78 1.76
N LEU A 187 -8.44 11.97 1.55
CA LEU A 187 -9.10 12.74 2.62
C LEU A 187 -10.29 11.97 3.20
N GLY A 188 -11.16 11.41 2.37
CA GLY A 188 -12.29 10.61 2.82
C GLY A 188 -11.87 9.38 3.63
N CYS A 189 -10.88 8.64 3.14
CA CYS A 189 -10.33 7.48 3.87
C CYS A 189 -9.61 7.89 5.17
N ALA A 190 -8.92 9.05 5.19
CA ALA A 190 -8.29 9.56 6.40
C ALA A 190 -9.33 9.95 7.48
N MET A 191 -10.44 10.56 7.07
CA MET A 191 -11.57 10.84 7.98
C MET A 191 -12.16 9.54 8.55
N GLU A 192 -12.33 8.53 7.72
CA GLU A 192 -12.82 7.21 8.17
C GLU A 192 -11.84 6.53 9.13
N ARG A 193 -10.53 6.59 8.84
CA ARG A 193 -9.48 6.12 9.75
C ARG A 193 -9.60 6.78 11.14
N ASP A 194 -9.81 8.09 11.16
CA ASP A 194 -9.95 8.84 12.41
C ASP A 194 -11.23 8.44 13.17
N VAL A 195 -12.33 8.12 12.47
CA VAL A 195 -13.57 7.57 13.06
C VAL A 195 -13.30 6.23 13.73
N ILE A 196 -12.63 5.30 13.06
CA ILE A 196 -12.23 4.00 13.61
C ILE A 196 -11.32 4.20 14.82
N GLN A 197 -10.26 4.99 14.68
CA GLN A 197 -9.26 5.19 15.74
C GLN A 197 -9.84 5.77 17.02
N ARG A 198 -10.89 6.60 16.91
CA ARG A 198 -11.56 7.24 18.05
C ARG A 198 -12.73 6.43 18.59
N GLY A 199 -13.11 5.33 17.94
CA GLY A 199 -14.29 4.55 18.31
C GLY A 199 -15.58 5.38 18.30
N ILE A 200 -15.76 6.24 17.29
CA ILE A 200 -16.91 7.16 17.20
C ILE A 200 -18.21 6.41 16.89
N ARG A 201 -18.11 5.30 16.16
CA ARG A 201 -19.23 4.44 15.79
C ARG A 201 -19.12 3.08 16.44
N GLU A 202 -20.23 2.49 16.86
CA GLU A 202 -20.28 1.16 17.48
C GLU A 202 -19.75 0.05 16.55
N ASP A 203 -19.95 0.18 15.24
CA ASP A 203 -19.47 -0.78 14.24
C ASP A 203 -17.95 -0.77 14.05
N THR A 204 -17.23 0.15 14.69
CA THR A 204 -15.77 0.22 14.66
C THR A 204 -15.08 -0.52 15.81
N ASP A 205 -15.85 -1.08 16.74
CA ASP A 205 -15.32 -1.83 17.88
C ASP A 205 -14.50 -3.04 17.41
N GLY A 206 -13.24 -3.10 17.88
CA GLY A 206 -12.30 -4.17 17.51
C GLY A 206 -11.66 -4.03 16.14
N VAL A 207 -12.00 -3.01 15.36
CA VAL A 207 -11.34 -2.73 14.07
C VAL A 207 -10.03 -1.97 14.31
N THR A 208 -8.94 -2.51 13.81
CA THR A 208 -7.65 -1.78 13.79
C THR A 208 -7.58 -0.96 12.51
N PRO A 209 -7.42 0.37 12.59
CA PRO A 209 -7.34 1.21 11.40
C PRO A 209 -6.06 0.91 10.61
N ALA A 210 -6.19 0.55 9.34
CA ALA A 210 -5.07 0.31 8.45
C ALA A 210 -4.31 1.61 8.13
N ALA A 211 -3.02 1.51 7.83
CA ALA A 211 -2.27 2.63 7.27
C ALA A 211 -2.80 2.98 5.86
N ILE A 212 -2.77 4.26 5.49
CA ILE A 212 -3.20 4.71 4.16
C ILE A 212 -1.99 4.87 3.26
N ILE A 213 -2.05 4.29 2.06
CA ILE A 213 -1.07 4.49 1.00
C ILE A 213 -1.77 5.22 -0.15
N ALA A 214 -1.45 6.50 -0.33
CA ALA A 214 -1.94 7.27 -1.47
C ALA A 214 -1.31 6.74 -2.76
N ASP A 215 -2.13 6.41 -3.76
CA ASP A 215 -1.67 5.80 -5.00
C ASP A 215 -2.14 6.57 -6.24
N GLY A 216 -1.17 7.03 -7.01
CA GLY A 216 -1.37 7.78 -8.25
C GLY A 216 -1.56 9.29 -8.07
N GLY A 217 -1.10 10.04 -9.07
CA GLY A 217 -1.20 11.51 -9.10
C GLY A 217 -0.13 12.25 -8.28
N ILE A 218 0.79 11.57 -7.63
CA ILE A 218 1.91 12.16 -6.89
C ILE A 218 3.05 12.43 -7.88
N LYS A 219 3.41 13.70 -8.06
CA LYS A 219 4.41 14.14 -9.05
C LYS A 219 5.59 14.85 -8.42
N THR A 220 5.39 15.51 -7.29
CA THR A 220 6.38 16.37 -6.63
C THR A 220 6.47 16.05 -5.14
N ALA A 221 7.54 16.51 -4.49
CA ALA A 221 7.67 16.40 -3.04
C ALA A 221 6.56 17.17 -2.29
N GLY A 222 5.97 18.17 -2.91
CA GLY A 222 4.86 18.94 -2.33
C GLY A 222 3.52 18.18 -2.34
N ASP A 223 3.43 17.08 -3.11
CA ASP A 223 2.23 16.20 -3.13
C ASP A 223 2.29 15.16 -2.00
N ILE A 224 3.45 14.93 -1.40
CA ILE A 224 3.68 14.01 -0.29
C ILE A 224 3.45 14.72 1.04
#